data_5f799e2c9a458b11f9094dc46e44b94a
#
_entry.id   5f799e2c9a458b11f9094dc46e44b94a
#
_cell.length_a   1.000
_cell.length_b   1.000
_cell.length_c   1.000
_cell.angle_alpha   90.00
_cell.angle_beta   90.00
_cell.angle_gamma   90.00
#
_symmetry.space_group_name_H-M   'P 1'
#
loop_
_entity.id
_entity.type
_entity.pdbx_description
1 polymer ?
#
loop_
_entity_poly.entity_id
_entity_poly.type
_entity_poly.pdbx_seq_one_letter_code
_entity_poly.pdbx_strand_id
1 'polypeptide(L)'
;MRVSAADRVEILDVVGRADAAATRRDARAYADLFTADAVLDGTQGRHVGSAALLDSVGPIWAAEGPATLHLTLNPVVYPGDGPDEAVVQSILLIIDPAQPITIRTAAASTQTLRRHGATWRISRRTVAPATQPS
;
A
#
# COMPACT_ATOMS: atom_id res chain seq x y z
N MET A 1 11.73 -19.22 -8.46
CA MET A 1 12.40 -18.61 -7.29
C MET A 1 11.38 -18.37 -6.19
N ARG A 2 11.74 -18.60 -4.96
CA ARG A 2 10.85 -18.34 -3.82
C ARG A 2 11.39 -17.18 -3.01
N VAL A 3 10.49 -16.36 -2.48
CA VAL A 3 10.85 -15.34 -1.49
C VAL A 3 11.12 -16.05 -0.16
N SER A 4 12.24 -15.74 0.47
CA SER A 4 12.61 -16.38 1.75
C SER A 4 11.61 -15.99 2.85
N ALA A 5 11.55 -16.81 3.91
CA ALA A 5 10.70 -16.51 5.06
C ALA A 5 11.08 -15.18 5.71
N ALA A 6 12.38 -14.89 5.85
CA ALA A 6 12.85 -13.63 6.40
C ALA A 6 12.41 -12.43 5.56
N ASP A 7 12.54 -12.52 4.24
CA ASP A 7 12.10 -11.44 3.34
C ASP A 7 10.59 -11.28 3.38
N ARG A 8 9.82 -12.36 3.45
CA ARG A 8 8.37 -12.29 3.57
C ARG A 8 7.95 -11.50 4.80
N VAL A 9 8.58 -11.75 5.94
CA VAL A 9 8.28 -11.04 7.18
C VAL A 9 8.55 -9.54 7.01
N GLU A 10 9.71 -9.17 6.46
CA GLU A 10 10.07 -7.78 6.24
C GLU A 10 9.14 -7.10 5.24
N ILE A 11 8.83 -7.77 4.14
CA ILE A 11 7.94 -7.23 3.10
C ILE A 11 6.54 -6.98 3.69
N LEU A 12 5.99 -7.95 4.40
CA LEU A 12 4.67 -7.80 5.03
C LEU A 12 4.66 -6.72 6.11
N ASP A 13 5.78 -6.55 6.83
CA ASP A 13 5.92 -5.49 7.81
C ASP A 13 5.87 -4.11 7.13
N VAL A 14 6.54 -3.93 5.99
CA VAL A 14 6.47 -2.67 5.23
C VAL A 14 5.04 -2.37 4.80
N VAL A 15 4.33 -3.36 4.27
CA VAL A 15 2.94 -3.22 3.86
C VAL A 15 2.06 -2.82 5.05
N GLY A 16 2.24 -3.46 6.19
CA GLY A 16 1.50 -3.15 7.42
C GLY A 16 1.80 -1.76 7.95
N ARG A 17 3.07 -1.32 7.89
CA ARG A 17 3.47 0.02 8.30
C ARG A 17 2.84 1.10 7.43
N ALA A 18 2.69 0.84 6.13
CA ALA A 18 2.02 1.76 5.21
C ALA A 18 0.54 1.95 5.62
N ASP A 19 -0.16 0.86 5.91
CA ASP A 19 -1.54 0.94 6.39
C ASP A 19 -1.64 1.68 7.73
N ALA A 20 -0.74 1.40 8.65
CA ALA A 20 -0.70 2.07 9.95
C ALA A 20 -0.46 3.57 9.79
N ALA A 21 0.46 3.97 8.91
CA ALA A 21 0.74 5.37 8.63
C ALA A 21 -0.49 6.07 8.01
N ALA A 22 -1.15 5.43 7.05
CA ALA A 22 -2.37 5.96 6.44
C ALA A 22 -3.49 6.13 7.48
N THR A 23 -3.67 5.15 8.36
CA THR A 23 -4.66 5.21 9.43
C THR A 23 -4.38 6.37 10.39
N ARG A 24 -3.10 6.61 10.71
CA ARG A 24 -2.69 7.73 11.57
C ARG A 24 -2.66 9.08 10.85
N ARG A 25 -2.83 9.10 9.54
CA ARG A 25 -2.66 10.31 8.71
C ARG A 25 -1.24 10.87 8.78
N ASP A 26 -0.24 9.98 8.82
CA ASP A 26 1.16 10.34 8.87
C ASP A 26 1.77 10.22 7.46
N ALA A 27 1.67 11.31 6.69
CA ALA A 27 2.11 11.31 5.30
C ALA A 27 3.61 11.06 5.15
N ARG A 28 4.43 11.61 6.06
CA ARG A 28 5.88 11.40 6.00
C ARG A 28 6.26 9.96 6.27
N ALA A 29 5.70 9.36 7.32
CA ALA A 29 5.95 7.95 7.62
C ALA A 29 5.52 7.05 6.46
N TYR A 30 4.41 7.39 5.81
CA TYR A 30 3.93 6.66 4.63
C TYR A 30 4.92 6.78 3.47
N ALA A 31 5.28 8.01 3.09
CA ALA A 31 6.17 8.27 1.95
C ALA A 31 7.56 7.65 2.14
N ASP A 32 8.05 7.60 3.38
CA ASP A 32 9.37 7.03 3.70
C ASP A 32 9.44 5.52 3.44
N LEU A 33 8.31 4.84 3.30
CA LEU A 33 8.25 3.41 2.97
C LEU A 33 8.36 3.14 1.47
N PHE A 34 8.36 4.19 0.65
CA PHE A 34 8.41 4.09 -0.81
C PHE A 34 9.81 4.45 -1.33
N THR A 35 10.12 3.91 -2.52
CA THR A 35 11.34 4.32 -3.22
C THR A 35 11.19 5.77 -3.73
N ALA A 36 12.32 6.44 -4.00
CA ALA A 36 12.28 7.82 -4.47
C ALA A 36 11.51 8.00 -5.78
N ASP A 37 11.53 6.97 -6.63
CA ASP A 37 10.87 6.96 -7.94
C ASP A 37 9.53 6.19 -7.92
N ALA A 38 8.97 5.94 -6.77
CA ALA A 38 7.78 5.11 -6.62
C ALA A 38 6.56 5.67 -7.37
N VAL A 39 5.69 4.76 -7.79
CA VAL A 39 4.44 5.11 -8.47
C VAL A 39 3.26 4.65 -7.61
N LEU A 40 2.38 5.58 -7.30
CA LEU A 40 1.07 5.28 -6.71
C LEU A 40 0.01 5.50 -7.77
N ASP A 41 -0.68 4.42 -8.14
CA ASP A 41 -1.68 4.42 -9.20
C ASP A 41 -3.00 3.91 -8.62
N GLY A 42 -3.92 4.80 -8.37
CA GLY A 42 -5.16 4.47 -7.70
C GLY A 42 -6.36 5.16 -8.33
N THR A 43 -7.51 5.03 -7.67
CA THR A 43 -8.77 5.59 -8.16
C THR A 43 -8.80 7.12 -8.17
N GLN A 44 -7.90 7.75 -7.42
CA GLN A 44 -7.79 9.21 -7.35
C GLN A 44 -6.58 9.76 -8.12
N GLY A 45 -6.10 9.00 -9.11
CA GLY A 45 -5.05 9.45 -10.00
C GLY A 45 -3.72 8.72 -9.80
N ARG A 46 -2.74 9.18 -10.56
CA ARG A 46 -1.40 8.63 -10.58
C ARG A 46 -0.41 9.65 -10.05
N HIS A 47 0.40 9.24 -9.09
CA HIS A 47 1.42 10.08 -8.48
C HIS A 47 2.77 9.40 -8.62
N VAL A 48 3.79 10.14 -9.04
CA VAL A 48 5.12 9.62 -9.31
C VAL A 48 6.13 10.32 -8.41
N GLY A 49 6.90 9.52 -7.68
CA GLY A 49 7.95 9.98 -6.78
C GLY A 49 7.47 10.13 -5.34
N SER A 50 8.34 9.81 -4.39
CA SER A 50 8.00 9.88 -2.97
C SER A 50 7.69 11.31 -2.51
N ALA A 51 8.30 12.32 -3.13
CA ALA A 51 7.99 13.72 -2.83
C ALA A 51 6.55 14.07 -3.23
N ALA A 52 6.09 13.60 -4.41
CA ALA A 52 4.70 13.80 -4.82
C ALA A 52 3.73 13.05 -3.92
N LEU A 53 4.10 11.85 -3.45
CA LEU A 53 3.30 11.09 -2.50
C LEU A 53 3.12 11.86 -1.18
N LEU A 54 4.19 12.46 -0.67
CA LEU A 54 4.14 13.23 0.57
C LEU A 54 3.11 14.35 0.49
N ASP A 55 3.00 14.99 -0.69
CA ASP A 55 2.05 16.10 -0.88
C ASP A 55 0.62 15.65 -1.18
N SER A 56 0.45 14.47 -1.80
CA SER A 56 -0.85 14.07 -2.35
C SER A 56 -1.66 13.15 -1.43
N VAL A 57 -1.03 12.37 -0.55
CA VAL A 57 -1.78 11.39 0.25
C VAL A 57 -2.70 12.04 1.28
N GLY A 58 -2.33 13.19 1.83
CA GLY A 58 -3.20 13.90 2.78
C GLY A 58 -4.58 14.20 2.18
N PRO A 59 -4.67 14.87 1.04
CA PRO A 59 -5.95 15.09 0.35
C PRO A 59 -6.68 13.80 -0.02
N ILE A 60 -5.96 12.76 -0.45
CA ILE A 60 -6.56 11.46 -0.76
C ILE A 60 -7.25 10.88 0.48
N TRP A 61 -6.56 10.87 1.61
CA TRP A 61 -7.12 10.34 2.86
C TRP A 61 -8.28 11.20 3.38
N ALA A 62 -8.19 12.52 3.23
CA ALA A 62 -9.27 13.41 3.64
C ALA A 62 -10.55 13.13 2.85
N ALA A 63 -10.44 12.78 1.58
CA ALA A 63 -11.59 12.45 0.74
C ALA A 63 -12.28 11.14 1.18
N GLU A 64 -11.57 10.25 1.86
CA GLU A 64 -12.13 9.00 2.38
C GLU A 64 -13.01 9.20 3.60
N GLY A 65 -12.75 10.26 4.36
CA GLY A 65 -13.41 10.53 5.62
C GLY A 65 -12.42 10.85 6.74
N PRO A 66 -12.88 11.39 7.88
CA PRO A 66 -11.99 11.95 8.90
C PRO A 66 -11.21 10.91 9.72
N ALA A 67 -11.68 9.68 9.81
CA ALA A 67 -11.13 8.69 10.75
C ALA A 67 -11.24 7.26 10.22
N THR A 68 -10.88 7.04 8.97
CA THR A 68 -10.94 5.70 8.37
C THR A 68 -9.76 4.84 8.79
N LEU A 69 -9.97 3.52 8.81
CA LEU A 69 -8.93 2.52 9.05
C LEU A 69 -8.55 1.87 7.72
N HIS A 70 -7.24 1.76 7.49
CA HIS A 70 -6.69 1.10 6.31
C HIS A 70 -6.24 -0.30 6.68
N LEU A 71 -6.73 -1.31 5.97
CA LEU A 71 -6.47 -2.71 6.25
C LEU A 71 -6.00 -3.43 4.98
N THR A 72 -4.97 -4.24 5.13
CA THR A 72 -4.55 -5.19 4.09
C THR A 72 -5.03 -6.57 4.48
N LEU A 73 -5.85 -7.18 3.64
CA LEU A 73 -6.40 -8.51 3.88
C LEU A 73 -5.84 -9.51 2.89
N ASN A 74 -5.59 -10.73 3.37
CA ASN A 74 -5.14 -11.84 2.55
C ASN A 74 -3.90 -11.53 1.72
N PRO A 75 -2.84 -10.96 2.29
CA PRO A 75 -1.64 -10.65 1.53
C PRO A 75 -0.92 -11.93 1.12
N VAL A 76 -0.57 -12.02 -0.16
CA VAL A 76 0.26 -13.10 -0.69
C VAL A 76 1.48 -12.49 -1.34
N VAL A 77 2.66 -12.99 -0.99
CA VAL A 77 3.94 -12.51 -1.50
C VAL A 77 4.40 -13.41 -2.63
N TYR A 78 4.62 -12.81 -3.79
CA TYR A 78 5.14 -13.49 -4.98
C TYR A 78 6.53 -12.98 -5.31
N PRO A 79 7.40 -13.80 -5.93
CA PRO A 79 8.66 -13.29 -6.45
C PRO A 79 8.41 -12.28 -7.57
N GLY A 80 9.27 -11.26 -7.65
CA GLY A 80 9.26 -10.29 -8.74
C GLY A 80 10.31 -10.64 -9.79
N ASP A 81 10.89 -9.60 -10.41
CA ASP A 81 11.90 -9.74 -11.45
C ASP A 81 13.30 -9.86 -10.83
N GLY A 82 13.58 -10.98 -10.19
CA GLY A 82 14.86 -11.23 -9.58
C GLY A 82 14.81 -11.23 -8.05
N PRO A 83 15.97 -11.46 -7.38
CA PRO A 83 16.02 -11.70 -5.94
C PRO A 83 15.74 -10.46 -5.09
N ASP A 84 15.83 -9.26 -5.67
CA ASP A 84 15.67 -8.01 -4.94
C ASP A 84 14.31 -7.35 -5.21
N GLU A 85 13.38 -8.09 -5.78
CA GLU A 85 12.03 -7.61 -6.05
C GLU A 85 10.99 -8.64 -5.65
N ALA A 86 9.89 -8.16 -5.09
CA ALA A 86 8.74 -9.00 -4.73
C ALA A 86 7.45 -8.26 -5.04
N VAL A 87 6.38 -9.03 -5.21
CA VAL A 87 5.04 -8.48 -5.49
C VAL A 87 4.09 -9.00 -4.41
N VAL A 88 3.33 -8.10 -3.80
CA VAL A 88 2.29 -8.46 -2.83
C VAL A 88 0.93 -8.17 -3.44
N GLN A 89 0.11 -9.20 -3.53
CA GLN A 89 -1.29 -9.07 -3.92
C GLN A 89 -2.16 -9.23 -2.69
N SER A 90 -3.13 -8.35 -2.54
CA SER A 90 -3.99 -8.33 -1.36
C SER A 90 -5.31 -7.63 -1.66
N ILE A 91 -6.19 -7.61 -0.67
CA ILE A 91 -7.39 -6.78 -0.68
C ILE A 91 -7.12 -5.60 0.23
N LEU A 92 -7.34 -4.39 -0.29
CA LEU A 92 -7.36 -3.18 0.51
C LEU A 92 -8.79 -2.95 0.98
N LEU A 93 -8.95 -2.83 2.28
CA LEU A 93 -10.23 -2.47 2.88
C LEU A 93 -10.06 -1.17 3.65
N ILE A 94 -10.88 -0.19 3.34
CA ILE A 94 -10.94 1.08 4.06
C ILE A 94 -12.29 1.14 4.72
N ILE A 95 -12.30 1.21 6.06
CA ILE A 95 -13.54 1.21 6.82
C ILE A 95 -13.67 2.48 7.65
N ASP A 96 -14.91 2.91 7.82
CA ASP A 96 -15.27 3.96 8.77
C ASP A 96 -15.75 3.26 10.04
N PRO A 97 -15.03 3.41 11.17
CA PRO A 97 -15.39 2.70 12.42
C PRO A 97 -16.56 3.33 13.18
N ALA A 98 -17.07 4.47 12.72
CA ALA A 98 -18.24 5.08 13.34
C ALA A 98 -19.45 4.14 13.25
N GLN A 99 -20.36 4.23 14.24
CA GLN A 99 -21.51 3.36 14.26
C GLN A 99 -22.64 3.89 13.36
N PRO A 100 -23.19 3.05 12.48
CA PRO A 100 -22.76 1.69 12.15
C PRO A 100 -21.45 1.68 11.36
N ILE A 101 -20.66 0.63 11.53
CA ILE A 101 -19.40 0.47 10.78
C ILE A 101 -19.73 0.35 9.30
N THR A 102 -19.00 1.13 8.48
CA THR A 102 -19.24 1.20 7.03
C THR A 102 -17.96 0.87 6.29
N ILE A 103 -18.09 0.09 5.22
CA ILE A 103 -16.99 -0.13 4.29
C ILE A 103 -17.01 1.00 3.26
N ARG A 104 -15.91 1.78 3.23
CA ARG A 104 -15.74 2.86 2.26
C ARG A 104 -15.16 2.36 0.95
N THR A 105 -14.20 1.44 1.04
CA THR A 105 -13.50 0.92 -0.13
C THR A 105 -13.19 -0.54 0.08
N ALA A 106 -13.45 -1.35 -0.95
CA ALA A 106 -12.92 -2.70 -1.07
C ALA A 106 -12.27 -2.78 -2.45
N ALA A 107 -10.96 -2.97 -2.48
CA ALA A 107 -10.20 -2.86 -3.71
C ALA A 107 -9.14 -3.95 -3.81
N ALA A 108 -8.76 -4.29 -5.04
CA ALA A 108 -7.60 -5.13 -5.29
C ALA A 108 -6.34 -4.25 -5.20
N SER A 109 -5.36 -4.69 -4.44
CA SER A 109 -4.09 -3.99 -4.26
C SER A 109 -2.95 -4.86 -4.75
N THR A 110 -2.09 -4.29 -5.59
CA THR A 110 -0.85 -4.93 -6.02
C THR A 110 0.29 -3.98 -5.68
N GLN A 111 1.24 -4.47 -4.90
CA GLN A 111 2.39 -3.67 -4.51
C GLN A 111 3.66 -4.38 -4.94
N THR A 112 4.54 -3.66 -5.63
CA THR A 112 5.87 -4.14 -5.96
C THR A 112 6.84 -3.50 -4.97
N LEU A 113 7.69 -4.33 -4.37
CA LEU A 113 8.70 -3.87 -3.43
C LEU A 113 10.08 -4.23 -3.96
N ARG A 114 11.04 -3.37 -3.67
CA ARG A 114 12.45 -3.58 -4.01
C ARG A 114 13.29 -3.55 -2.74
N ARG A 115 14.32 -4.40 -2.73
CA ARG A 115 15.33 -4.37 -1.69
C ARG A 115 16.34 -3.27 -1.98
N HIS A 116 16.56 -2.42 -0.99
CA HIS A 116 17.64 -1.42 -0.99
C HIS A 116 18.54 -1.69 0.22
N GLY A 117 19.70 -2.31 -0.03
CA GLY A 117 20.58 -2.73 1.05
C GLY A 117 19.88 -3.77 1.94
N ALA A 118 19.68 -3.43 3.22
CA ALA A 118 19.02 -4.32 4.20
C ALA A 118 17.52 -4.07 4.32
N THR A 119 16.95 -3.14 3.56
CA THR A 119 15.53 -2.76 3.71
C THR A 119 14.75 -2.98 2.42
N TRP A 120 13.46 -3.23 2.56
CA TRP A 120 12.52 -3.30 1.46
C TRP A 120 11.70 -2.02 1.42
N ARG A 121 11.42 -1.52 0.20
CA ARG A 121 10.58 -0.34 -0.01
C ARG A 121 9.62 -0.57 -1.15
N ILE A 122 8.48 0.08 -1.08
CA ILE A 122 7.44 -0.02 -2.12
C ILE A 122 7.87 0.83 -3.31
N SER A 123 7.99 0.20 -4.49
CA SER A 123 8.33 0.90 -5.73
C SER A 123 7.10 1.19 -6.58
N ARG A 124 6.02 0.45 -6.37
CA ARG A 124 4.77 0.69 -7.08
C ARG A 124 3.61 0.16 -6.25
N ARG A 125 2.55 0.93 -6.18
CA ARG A 125 1.30 0.51 -5.59
C ARG A 125 0.17 0.81 -6.57
N THR A 126 -0.55 -0.23 -6.98
CA THR A 126 -1.72 -0.12 -7.85
C THR A 126 -2.94 -0.57 -7.08
N VAL A 127 -3.96 0.27 -7.06
CA VAL A 127 -5.24 -0.02 -6.41
C VAL A 127 -6.33 0.08 -7.46
N ALA A 128 -7.10 -0.98 -7.62
CA ALA A 128 -8.18 -1.07 -8.59
C ALA A 128 -9.44 -1.59 -7.90
N PRO A 129 -10.64 -1.26 -8.42
CA PRO A 129 -11.88 -1.79 -7.85
C PRO A 129 -11.82 -3.31 -7.73
N ALA A 130 -12.31 -3.84 -6.60
CA ALA A 130 -12.35 -5.28 -6.35
C ALA A 130 -13.49 -5.98 -7.10
N THR A 131 -14.40 -5.23 -7.70
CA THR A 131 -15.51 -5.79 -8.44
C THR A 131 -15.03 -6.56 -9.67
N GLN A 132 -15.55 -7.75 -9.85
CA GLN A 132 -15.21 -8.58 -10.98
C GLN A 132 -16.14 -8.26 -12.15
N PRO A 133 -15.62 -8.18 -13.37
CA PRO A 133 -16.48 -8.11 -14.53
C PRO A 133 -17.30 -9.39 -14.62
N SER A 134 -18.56 -9.22 -14.88
CA SER A 134 -19.47 -10.37 -15.08
C SER A 134 -19.25 -11.05 -16.41
#